data_cda5637986319c19ea4b813a14a833a2
#
_entry.id   cda5637986319c19ea4b813a14a833a2
#
_cell.length_a   1.000
_cell.length_b   1.000
_cell.length_c   1.000
_cell.angle_alpha   90.00
_cell.angle_beta   90.00
_cell.angle_gamma   90.00
#
_symmetry.space_group_name_H-M   'P 1'
#
loop_
_entity.id
_entity.type
_entity.pdbx_description
1 polymer ?
#
loop_
_entity_poly.entity_id
_entity_poly.type
_entity_poly.pdbx_seq_one_letter_code
_entity_poly.pdbx_strand_id
1 'polypeptide(L)'
;MFTHYIRATFAAALILTCGPAPSVLAGELEIGAAFGIEGRAFLKSPRLTSQFKYFQPSIALEGDVRWENDTRTLQAVFVPFLRADGQDKKRSHGDISEAYIRYIGDEFDLLIGLGKVFWGVTESRHLIDIINQDNSIENTDGEDKLGQPMMKLSLFQGWGQLDLFVMSGFRERTFPGASGRLRGNLLVDGSDALFESPAAHGHVDLAARYSNYFADIDMSLSVFHGTSREPRLSLNASGTALRPIYSQITQVGLAIQYTSGASLWKLEAIGRDGYRDAFVAVSGGVEYTLYQIAESNWDLGLLAEFHYDGRESILFAGSSRASAAVPLEAPAPLTPYDEDLFIGARLAANDMQDTAILGGAVIDVNDGSASLFIEAERRLGQDWTAQLEGRFFVNVNSRNTLSSFKNDGFLTLRITKHF
;
A
#
# COMPACT_ATOMS: atom_id res chain seq x y z
N MET A 1 48.82 8.81 12.54
CA MET A 1 49.57 7.64 12.05
C MET A 1 48.63 6.43 12.15
N PHE A 2 48.40 5.75 11.05
CA PHE A 2 47.52 4.62 10.74
C PHE A 2 46.14 4.98 10.15
N THR A 3 46.20 5.12 8.86
CA THR A 3 45.15 5.09 7.85
C THR A 3 44.72 3.63 7.66
N HIS A 4 43.40 3.33 7.76
CA HIS A 4 42.86 2.09 7.23
C HIS A 4 41.85 2.41 6.13
N TYR A 5 42.26 2.17 4.90
CA TYR A 5 41.44 2.07 3.72
C TYR A 5 40.60 0.78 3.78
N ILE A 6 39.28 0.90 3.81
CA ILE A 6 38.39 -0.20 3.50
C ILE A 6 38.03 -0.08 2.01
N ARG A 7 38.67 -0.94 1.21
CA ARG A 7 38.23 -1.22 -0.18
C ARG A 7 37.03 -2.16 -0.11
N ALA A 8 35.86 -1.65 -0.38
CA ALA A 8 34.70 -2.48 -0.68
C ALA A 8 34.73 -2.84 -2.18
N THR A 9 35.15 -4.04 -2.48
CA THR A 9 35.05 -4.64 -3.81
C THR A 9 33.72 -5.38 -3.86
N PHE A 10 32.67 -4.76 -4.43
CA PHE A 10 31.45 -5.47 -4.81
C PHE A 10 31.60 -5.87 -6.27
N ALA A 11 31.98 -7.12 -6.50
CA ALA A 11 31.80 -7.84 -7.75
C ALA A 11 31.11 -9.15 -7.38
N ALA A 12 29.80 -9.15 -7.40
CA ALA A 12 29.02 -10.38 -7.40
C ALA A 12 28.43 -10.58 -8.79
N ALA A 13 29.27 -11.10 -9.69
CA ALA A 13 28.79 -11.72 -10.92
C ALA A 13 28.26 -13.11 -10.53
N LEU A 14 26.96 -13.24 -10.37
CA LEU A 14 26.30 -14.55 -10.26
C LEU A 14 26.20 -15.16 -11.66
N ILE A 15 27.29 -15.80 -12.10
CA ILE A 15 27.27 -16.66 -13.30
C ILE A 15 26.64 -17.98 -12.86
N LEU A 16 25.32 -18.12 -13.06
CA LEU A 16 24.66 -19.43 -13.04
C LEU A 16 25.13 -20.19 -14.29
N THR A 17 26.08 -21.11 -14.12
CA THR A 17 26.37 -22.11 -15.14
C THR A 17 25.18 -23.09 -15.20
N CYS A 18 24.27 -22.89 -16.16
CA CYS A 18 23.24 -23.86 -16.48
C CYS A 18 23.92 -25.14 -17.00
N GLY A 19 23.96 -26.16 -16.14
CA GLY A 19 24.07 -27.54 -16.62
C GLY A 19 22.79 -27.94 -17.40
N PRO A 20 22.78 -29.02 -18.18
CA PRO A 20 21.57 -29.42 -18.90
C PRO A 20 20.43 -29.67 -17.93
N ALA A 21 19.43 -28.79 -17.97
CA ALA A 21 18.22 -28.92 -17.16
C ALA A 21 17.49 -30.21 -17.54
N PRO A 22 16.97 -30.98 -16.59
CA PRO A 22 16.12 -32.13 -16.93
C PRO A 22 14.90 -31.63 -17.71
N SER A 23 14.48 -32.38 -18.72
CA SER A 23 13.41 -32.07 -19.67
C SER A 23 12.01 -31.82 -19.09
N VAL A 24 11.89 -31.76 -17.78
CA VAL A 24 10.65 -31.45 -17.02
C VAL A 24 10.43 -29.93 -16.88
N LEU A 25 11.41 -29.10 -17.17
CA LEU A 25 11.36 -27.64 -17.09
C LEU A 25 11.47 -26.95 -18.47
N ALA A 26 10.99 -27.59 -19.53
CA ALA A 26 10.83 -26.92 -20.80
C ALA A 26 9.83 -25.76 -20.62
N GLY A 27 10.20 -24.56 -21.05
CA GLY A 27 9.41 -23.34 -20.86
C GLY A 27 10.22 -22.09 -21.08
N GLU A 28 9.57 -20.96 -21.01
CA GLU A 28 10.16 -19.63 -21.17
C GLU A 28 10.58 -19.06 -19.80
N LEU A 29 11.79 -18.55 -19.72
CA LEU A 29 12.32 -17.85 -18.54
C LEU A 29 12.59 -16.40 -18.90
N GLU A 30 11.88 -15.49 -18.24
CA GLU A 30 12.11 -14.06 -18.31
C GLU A 30 12.84 -13.59 -17.06
N ILE A 31 13.87 -12.77 -17.23
CA ILE A 31 14.62 -12.17 -16.12
C ILE A 31 14.72 -10.69 -16.38
N GLY A 32 14.12 -9.89 -15.52
CA GLY A 32 14.20 -8.45 -15.50
C GLY A 32 14.83 -7.94 -14.21
N ALA A 33 15.27 -6.70 -14.23
CA ALA A 33 15.72 -5.97 -13.06
C ALA A 33 15.39 -4.48 -13.20
N ALA A 34 15.10 -3.83 -12.09
CA ALA A 34 14.92 -2.38 -12.02
C ALA A 34 15.85 -1.79 -10.97
N PHE A 35 16.61 -0.75 -11.35
CA PHE A 35 17.48 0.01 -10.45
C PHE A 35 16.98 1.44 -10.36
N GLY A 36 16.54 1.85 -9.15
CA GLY A 36 16.00 3.16 -8.86
C GLY A 36 16.94 4.00 -8.00
N ILE A 37 17.04 5.29 -8.35
CA ILE A 37 17.65 6.32 -7.52
C ILE A 37 16.53 7.27 -7.11
N GLU A 38 16.42 7.55 -5.82
CA GLU A 38 15.36 8.38 -5.25
C GLU A 38 15.94 9.47 -4.37
N GLY A 39 15.39 10.68 -4.48
CA GLY A 39 15.66 11.78 -3.58
C GLY A 39 14.37 12.37 -3.06
N ARG A 40 14.15 12.32 -1.73
CA ARG A 40 12.99 12.92 -1.05
C ARG A 40 13.42 14.18 -0.31
N ALA A 41 12.81 15.31 -0.64
CA ALA A 41 13.08 16.62 -0.04
C ALA A 41 11.90 17.06 0.84
N PHE A 42 12.17 17.33 2.12
CA PHE A 42 11.19 17.84 3.08
C PHE A 42 11.27 19.36 3.16
N LEU A 43 10.13 20.04 3.06
CA LEU A 43 10.07 21.50 2.96
C LEU A 43 10.21 22.22 4.29
N LYS A 44 9.95 21.54 5.40
CA LYS A 44 10.02 22.13 6.75
C LYS A 44 10.98 21.37 7.64
N SER A 45 11.53 22.04 8.65
CA SER A 45 12.34 21.42 9.70
C SER A 45 11.54 20.31 10.41
N PRO A 46 12.22 19.24 10.85
CA PRO A 46 11.58 18.17 11.59
C PRO A 46 11.01 18.67 12.90
N ARG A 47 9.99 17.96 13.41
CA ARG A 47 9.40 18.24 14.73
C ARG A 47 10.26 17.72 15.87
N LEU A 48 10.99 16.66 15.65
CA LEU A 48 11.82 15.99 16.65
C LEU A 48 13.30 16.13 16.29
N THR A 49 14.14 16.38 17.30
CA THR A 49 15.59 16.57 17.12
C THR A 49 16.31 15.30 16.64
N SER A 50 15.72 14.12 16.85
CA SER A 50 16.24 12.84 16.38
C SER A 50 16.05 12.61 14.88
N GLN A 51 15.12 13.33 14.25
CA GLN A 51 14.79 13.16 12.83
C GLN A 51 15.82 13.88 11.94
N PHE A 52 16.12 13.32 10.76
CA PHE A 52 16.93 14.01 9.76
C PHE A 52 16.21 15.29 9.26
N LYS A 53 17.00 16.24 8.69
CA LYS A 53 16.43 17.58 8.42
C LYS A 53 15.62 17.65 7.14
N TYR A 54 16.26 17.60 5.97
CA TYR A 54 15.61 18.02 4.74
C TYR A 54 15.67 17.01 3.60
N PHE A 55 16.75 16.25 3.47
CA PHE A 55 16.97 15.43 2.28
C PHE A 55 17.24 13.97 2.63
N GLN A 56 16.54 13.08 1.95
CA GLN A 56 16.62 11.63 2.12
C GLN A 56 16.93 10.97 0.77
N PRO A 57 18.20 10.67 0.49
CA PRO A 57 18.59 9.92 -0.69
C PRO A 57 18.41 8.42 -0.43
N SER A 58 17.97 7.68 -1.43
CA SER A 58 17.96 6.22 -1.40
C SER A 58 18.20 5.63 -2.78
N ILE A 59 18.61 4.36 -2.80
CA ILE A 59 18.68 3.54 -3.98
C ILE A 59 17.89 2.26 -3.74
N ALA A 60 17.27 1.74 -4.79
CA ALA A 60 16.52 0.48 -4.74
C ALA A 60 16.92 -0.41 -5.91
N LEU A 61 16.88 -1.71 -5.69
CA LEU A 61 17.05 -2.75 -6.71
C LEU A 61 15.90 -3.74 -6.54
N GLU A 62 15.20 -4.00 -7.64
CA GLU A 62 14.17 -5.02 -7.72
C GLU A 62 14.53 -5.99 -8.84
N GLY A 63 14.43 -7.29 -8.56
CA GLY A 63 14.51 -8.34 -9.57
C GLY A 63 13.12 -8.80 -9.94
N ASP A 64 12.95 -9.26 -11.18
CA ASP A 64 11.72 -9.91 -11.64
C ASP A 64 12.11 -11.17 -12.42
N VAL A 65 11.84 -12.34 -11.84
CA VAL A 65 12.13 -13.63 -12.45
C VAL A 65 10.81 -14.36 -12.65
N ARG A 66 10.46 -14.61 -13.90
CA ARG A 66 9.23 -15.30 -14.30
C ARG A 66 9.57 -16.50 -15.17
N TRP A 67 9.03 -17.63 -14.79
CA TRP A 67 9.13 -18.85 -15.58
C TRP A 67 7.73 -19.36 -15.91
N GLU A 68 7.54 -19.80 -17.15
CA GLU A 68 6.28 -20.34 -17.64
C GLU A 68 6.57 -21.60 -18.47
N ASN A 69 5.80 -22.68 -18.27
CA ASN A 69 5.94 -23.87 -19.08
C ASN A 69 5.37 -23.67 -20.50
N ASP A 70 5.73 -24.55 -21.45
CA ASP A 70 5.31 -24.46 -22.85
C ASP A 70 3.79 -24.41 -23.06
N THR A 71 3.02 -25.01 -22.16
CA THR A 71 1.55 -25.04 -22.22
C THR A 71 0.90 -23.85 -21.52
N ARG A 72 1.69 -22.97 -20.88
CA ARG A 72 1.24 -21.82 -20.08
C ARG A 72 0.30 -22.16 -18.93
N THR A 73 0.33 -23.42 -18.50
CA THR A 73 -0.49 -23.91 -17.40
C THR A 73 0.21 -23.83 -16.04
N LEU A 74 1.53 -23.65 -16.01
CA LEU A 74 2.33 -23.54 -14.80
C LEU A 74 3.26 -22.35 -14.88
N GLN A 75 3.17 -21.45 -13.91
CA GLN A 75 3.98 -20.26 -13.79
C GLN A 75 4.70 -20.24 -12.45
N ALA A 76 5.93 -19.74 -12.40
CA ALA A 76 6.66 -19.44 -11.19
C ALA A 76 7.15 -17.99 -11.24
N VAL A 77 6.98 -17.26 -10.15
CA VAL A 77 7.36 -15.84 -10.04
C VAL A 77 8.23 -15.67 -8.81
N PHE A 78 9.30 -14.86 -8.94
CA PHE A 78 10.16 -14.47 -7.83
C PHE A 78 10.63 -13.02 -7.99
N VAL A 79 10.22 -12.14 -7.06
CA VAL A 79 10.48 -10.70 -7.07
C VAL A 79 11.21 -10.30 -5.79
N PRO A 80 12.56 -10.38 -5.76
CA PRO A 80 13.36 -9.86 -4.65
C PRO A 80 13.49 -8.35 -4.73
N PHE A 81 13.49 -7.68 -3.58
CA PHE A 81 13.64 -6.24 -3.42
C PHE A 81 14.72 -5.89 -2.40
N LEU A 82 15.51 -4.87 -2.70
CA LEU A 82 16.52 -4.31 -1.80
C LEU A 82 16.49 -2.79 -1.86
N ARG A 83 16.52 -2.13 -0.71
CA ARG A 83 16.67 -0.68 -0.60
C ARG A 83 17.80 -0.33 0.36
N ALA A 84 18.60 0.67 -0.01
CA ALA A 84 19.52 1.34 0.88
C ALA A 84 19.14 2.83 1.00
N ASP A 85 18.84 3.27 2.21
CA ASP A 85 18.41 4.63 2.54
C ASP A 85 19.51 5.35 3.33
N GLY A 86 19.78 6.60 2.95
CA GLY A 86 20.87 7.39 3.54
C GLY A 86 20.54 8.00 4.90
N GLN A 87 19.29 7.97 5.35
CA GLN A 87 18.83 8.67 6.56
C GLN A 87 18.13 7.76 7.56
N ASP A 88 17.26 6.85 7.11
CA ASP A 88 16.52 5.96 7.99
C ASP A 88 16.97 4.51 7.83
N LYS A 89 17.63 3.99 8.88
CA LYS A 89 18.11 2.59 8.89
C LYS A 89 17.00 1.56 8.75
N LYS A 90 15.77 1.87 9.20
CA LYS A 90 14.63 0.95 9.05
C LYS A 90 14.16 0.88 7.59
N ARG A 91 14.35 1.96 6.82
CA ARG A 91 14.07 2.01 5.40
C ARG A 91 15.15 1.31 4.55
N SER A 92 16.34 1.04 5.11
CA SER A 92 17.33 0.16 4.49
C SER A 92 16.99 -1.29 4.82
N HIS A 93 16.41 -2.00 3.85
CA HIS A 93 15.93 -3.37 4.05
C HIS A 93 15.97 -4.19 2.77
N GLY A 94 15.83 -5.50 2.93
CA GLY A 94 15.56 -6.43 1.83
C GLY A 94 14.25 -7.14 2.08
N ASP A 95 13.53 -7.44 1.02
CA ASP A 95 12.28 -8.16 1.03
C ASP A 95 12.16 -9.11 -0.17
N ILE A 96 11.28 -10.07 -0.06
CA ILE A 96 10.73 -10.79 -1.19
C ILE A 96 9.30 -10.29 -1.36
N SER A 97 9.07 -9.52 -2.42
CA SER A 97 7.76 -8.92 -2.70
C SER A 97 6.77 -9.99 -3.12
N GLU A 98 7.20 -10.91 -4.00
CA GLU A 98 6.40 -12.05 -4.48
C GLU A 98 7.30 -13.27 -4.69
N ALA A 99 6.80 -14.46 -4.33
CA ALA A 99 7.45 -15.74 -4.59
C ALA A 99 6.39 -16.83 -4.61
N TYR A 100 5.86 -17.19 -5.77
CA TYR A 100 4.77 -18.15 -5.86
C TYR A 100 4.87 -19.03 -7.11
N ILE A 101 4.14 -20.15 -7.02
CA ILE A 101 3.80 -21.01 -8.16
C ILE A 101 2.30 -20.84 -8.40
N ARG A 102 1.92 -20.72 -9.68
CA ARG A 102 0.52 -20.63 -10.12
C ARG A 102 0.25 -21.71 -11.15
N TYR A 103 -0.78 -22.50 -10.90
CA TYR A 103 -1.35 -23.42 -11.87
C TYR A 103 -2.61 -22.81 -12.48
N ILE A 104 -2.66 -22.78 -13.81
CA ILE A 104 -3.77 -22.21 -14.60
C ILE A 104 -4.49 -23.39 -15.27
N GLY A 105 -5.73 -23.64 -14.83
CA GLY A 105 -6.65 -24.60 -15.43
C GLY A 105 -7.69 -23.90 -16.30
N ASP A 106 -8.59 -24.68 -16.93
CA ASP A 106 -9.60 -24.15 -17.83
C ASP A 106 -10.62 -23.25 -17.11
N GLU A 107 -11.03 -23.62 -15.90
CA GLU A 107 -12.07 -22.94 -15.12
C GLU A 107 -11.58 -22.52 -13.73
N PHE A 108 -10.30 -22.69 -13.44
CA PHE A 108 -9.72 -22.32 -12.15
C PHE A 108 -8.24 -21.99 -12.24
N ASP A 109 -7.78 -21.16 -11.31
CA ASP A 109 -6.37 -20.90 -11.04
C ASP A 109 -6.06 -21.21 -9.59
N LEU A 110 -4.89 -21.82 -9.35
CA LEU A 110 -4.37 -22.08 -8.01
C LEU A 110 -3.00 -21.43 -7.84
N LEU A 111 -2.89 -20.45 -6.94
CA LEU A 111 -1.63 -19.82 -6.55
C LEU A 111 -1.24 -20.30 -5.16
N ILE A 112 0.03 -20.70 -5.00
CA ILE A 112 0.61 -21.08 -3.70
C ILE A 112 1.95 -20.38 -3.54
N GLY A 113 2.10 -19.63 -2.47
CA GLY A 113 3.33 -18.92 -2.14
C GLY A 113 3.10 -17.53 -1.55
N LEU A 114 4.07 -16.65 -1.74
CA LEU A 114 4.03 -15.27 -1.31
C LEU A 114 3.49 -14.39 -2.45
N GLY A 115 2.28 -13.84 -2.29
CA GLY A 115 1.63 -13.06 -3.34
C GLY A 115 1.11 -11.72 -2.84
N LYS A 116 0.88 -10.81 -3.79
CA LYS A 116 0.17 -9.55 -3.59
C LYS A 116 -1.18 -9.58 -4.29
N VAL A 117 -2.19 -9.04 -3.64
CA VAL A 117 -3.56 -8.93 -4.15
C VAL A 117 -4.06 -7.55 -3.83
N PHE A 118 -4.63 -6.88 -4.78
CA PHE A 118 -5.25 -5.58 -4.60
C PHE A 118 -6.76 -5.68 -4.74
N TRP A 119 -7.48 -5.14 -3.76
CA TRP A 119 -8.92 -4.97 -3.76
C TRP A 119 -9.24 -3.50 -3.59
N GLY A 120 -9.75 -2.85 -4.59
CA GLY A 120 -10.11 -1.45 -4.51
C GLY A 120 -10.70 -0.93 -5.81
N VAL A 121 -11.54 0.09 -5.73
CA VAL A 121 -12.16 0.77 -6.88
C VAL A 121 -12.12 2.29 -6.74
N THR A 122 -12.11 2.83 -5.52
CA THR A 122 -11.97 4.26 -5.23
C THR A 122 -10.53 4.73 -5.42
N GLU A 123 -10.30 6.04 -5.51
CA GLU A 123 -8.99 6.61 -5.83
C GLU A 123 -8.15 6.91 -4.61
N SER A 124 -8.76 7.54 -3.61
CA SER A 124 -7.99 8.12 -2.50
C SER A 124 -7.96 7.28 -1.24
N ARG A 125 -8.78 6.21 -1.18
CA ARG A 125 -8.86 5.29 -0.04
C ARG A 125 -9.44 3.95 -0.45
N HIS A 126 -8.72 2.86 -0.22
CA HIS A 126 -9.12 1.48 -0.54
C HIS A 126 -9.61 0.74 0.69
N LEU A 127 -10.91 0.88 1.03
CA LEU A 127 -11.50 0.29 2.24
C LEU A 127 -11.52 -1.23 2.27
N ILE A 128 -11.76 -1.85 1.10
CA ILE A 128 -11.88 -3.30 1.01
C ILE A 128 -10.54 -4.02 0.89
N ASP A 129 -9.42 -3.30 0.69
CA ASP A 129 -8.09 -3.88 0.52
C ASP A 129 -7.50 -4.35 1.84
N ILE A 130 -7.64 -5.65 2.13
CA ILE A 130 -7.36 -6.25 3.45
C ILE A 130 -6.42 -7.46 3.39
N ILE A 131 -6.06 -7.97 2.22
CA ILE A 131 -5.28 -9.21 2.11
C ILE A 131 -3.84 -8.99 2.52
N ASN A 132 -3.18 -7.97 1.98
CA ASN A 132 -1.78 -7.69 2.21
C ASN A 132 -1.58 -6.62 3.28
N GLN A 133 -0.48 -6.71 4.01
CA GLN A 133 -0.06 -5.71 4.99
C GLN A 133 0.63 -4.53 4.31
N ASP A 134 0.46 -3.31 4.84
CA ASP A 134 1.15 -2.12 4.35
C ASP A 134 2.64 -2.13 4.70
N ASN A 135 3.46 -1.73 3.73
CA ASN A 135 4.89 -1.48 3.90
C ASN A 135 5.14 0.02 4.15
N SER A 136 4.78 0.51 5.35
CA SER A 136 4.76 1.95 5.66
C SER A 136 6.15 2.61 5.73
N ILE A 137 7.25 1.85 5.63
CA ILE A 137 8.60 2.43 5.48
C ILE A 137 8.89 2.84 4.04
N GLU A 138 8.23 2.26 3.05
CA GLU A 138 8.35 2.68 1.65
C GLU A 138 7.57 3.98 1.44
N ASN A 139 6.27 3.96 1.75
CA ASN A 139 5.40 5.13 1.71
C ASN A 139 4.29 5.05 2.77
N THR A 140 3.56 6.14 2.98
CA THR A 140 2.51 6.25 4.00
C THR A 140 1.09 6.27 3.41
N ASP A 141 0.95 6.12 2.08
CA ASP A 141 -0.33 6.12 1.39
C ASP A 141 -1.09 4.79 1.48
N GLY A 142 -0.40 3.71 1.84
CA GLY A 142 -0.97 2.38 1.90
C GLY A 142 -0.93 1.62 0.56
N GLU A 143 -0.28 2.17 -0.47
CA GLU A 143 -0.12 1.51 -1.78
C GLU A 143 0.99 0.46 -1.76
N ASP A 144 2.08 0.76 -1.03
CA ASP A 144 3.18 -0.19 -0.89
C ASP A 144 2.80 -1.34 0.04
N LYS A 145 2.69 -2.55 -0.50
CA LYS A 145 2.25 -3.75 0.25
C LYS A 145 3.37 -4.77 0.40
N LEU A 146 3.35 -5.45 1.54
CA LEU A 146 4.15 -6.66 1.78
C LEU A 146 3.47 -7.87 1.15
N GLY A 147 4.22 -8.77 0.52
CA GLY A 147 3.68 -10.05 0.07
C GLY A 147 3.10 -10.87 1.23
N GLN A 148 1.99 -11.56 1.03
CA GLN A 148 1.35 -12.41 2.03
C GLN A 148 1.50 -13.87 1.64
N PRO A 149 2.04 -14.75 2.52
CA PRO A 149 2.01 -16.18 2.27
C PRO A 149 0.56 -16.69 2.20
N MET A 150 0.20 -17.30 1.06
CA MET A 150 -1.18 -17.70 0.81
C MET A 150 -1.30 -18.90 -0.12
N MET A 151 -2.44 -19.53 -0.05
CA MET A 151 -3.03 -20.35 -1.11
C MET A 151 -4.28 -19.61 -1.58
N LYS A 152 -4.32 -19.26 -2.88
CA LYS A 152 -5.47 -18.63 -3.53
C LYS A 152 -6.02 -19.56 -4.60
N LEU A 153 -7.29 -19.91 -4.50
CA LEU A 153 -8.04 -20.61 -5.54
C LEU A 153 -9.04 -19.64 -6.17
N SER A 154 -8.91 -19.42 -7.48
CA SER A 154 -9.86 -18.61 -8.26
C SER A 154 -10.68 -19.55 -9.14
N LEU A 155 -11.99 -19.47 -9.06
CA LEU A 155 -12.94 -20.23 -9.87
C LEU A 155 -13.62 -19.29 -10.87
N PHE A 156 -13.58 -19.61 -12.16
CA PHE A 156 -14.18 -18.84 -13.23
C PHE A 156 -15.37 -19.59 -13.80
N GLN A 157 -16.57 -19.07 -13.59
CA GLN A 157 -17.80 -19.73 -13.94
C GLN A 157 -18.77 -18.77 -14.65
N GLY A 158 -19.77 -19.32 -15.33
CA GLY A 158 -20.78 -18.49 -16.01
C GLY A 158 -21.61 -17.59 -15.06
N TRP A 159 -21.54 -17.85 -13.75
CA TRP A 159 -22.19 -17.01 -12.72
C TRP A 159 -21.23 -15.96 -12.12
N GLY A 160 -19.97 -15.89 -12.55
CA GLY A 160 -18.95 -14.95 -12.08
C GLY A 160 -17.66 -15.61 -11.62
N GLN A 161 -16.83 -14.85 -10.94
CA GLN A 161 -15.56 -15.30 -10.35
C GLN A 161 -15.67 -15.42 -8.83
N LEU A 162 -15.16 -16.51 -8.27
CA LEU A 162 -15.02 -16.70 -6.83
C LEU A 162 -13.56 -16.96 -6.48
N ASP A 163 -12.98 -16.06 -5.70
CA ASP A 163 -11.63 -16.20 -5.14
C ASP A 163 -11.72 -16.66 -3.70
N LEU A 164 -10.99 -17.71 -3.35
CA LEU A 164 -10.89 -18.27 -1.99
C LEU A 164 -9.44 -18.20 -1.52
N PHE A 165 -9.24 -17.72 -0.30
CA PHE A 165 -7.90 -17.50 0.28
C PHE A 165 -7.75 -18.26 1.60
N VAL A 166 -6.62 -18.94 1.74
CA VAL A 166 -6.12 -19.47 3.00
C VAL A 166 -4.73 -18.86 3.19
N MET A 167 -4.56 -18.09 4.26
CA MET A 167 -3.33 -17.34 4.53
C MET A 167 -2.74 -17.75 5.87
N SER A 168 -1.42 -17.87 5.96
CA SER A 168 -0.68 -18.12 7.20
C SER A 168 0.66 -17.37 7.12
N GLY A 169 1.39 -17.26 8.22
CA GLY A 169 2.62 -16.49 8.21
C GLY A 169 2.35 -14.99 8.12
N PHE A 170 1.52 -14.47 9.02
CA PHE A 170 1.20 -13.05 9.11
C PHE A 170 2.45 -12.20 9.13
N ARG A 171 2.49 -11.14 8.32
CA ARG A 171 3.57 -10.16 8.26
C ARG A 171 3.14 -8.87 8.95
N GLU A 172 3.98 -8.39 9.87
CA GLU A 172 3.70 -7.15 10.61
C GLU A 172 3.89 -5.92 9.73
N ARG A 173 3.11 -4.87 10.02
CA ARG A 173 3.29 -3.54 9.42
C ARG A 173 4.69 -3.02 9.76
N THR A 174 5.36 -2.45 8.79
CA THR A 174 6.63 -1.77 8.98
C THR A 174 6.43 -0.35 9.49
N PHE A 175 7.41 0.17 10.25
CA PHE A 175 7.34 1.52 10.82
C PHE A 175 8.69 2.24 10.66
N PRO A 176 8.69 3.58 10.38
CA PRO A 176 9.91 4.36 10.28
C PRO A 176 10.76 4.32 11.56
N GLY A 177 12.07 4.43 11.38
CA GLY A 177 13.04 4.45 12.47
C GLY A 177 13.12 5.78 13.24
N ALA A 178 14.02 5.85 14.20
CA ALA A 178 14.18 7.03 15.07
C ALA A 178 14.56 8.30 14.30
N SER A 179 15.39 8.16 13.26
CA SER A 179 15.79 9.27 12.39
C SER A 179 14.80 9.55 11.27
N GLY A 180 13.86 8.62 10.99
CA GLY A 180 12.88 8.78 9.92
C GLY A 180 11.91 9.93 10.15
N ARG A 181 11.44 10.53 9.06
CA ARG A 181 10.28 11.43 8.98
C ARG A 181 8.99 10.59 8.83
N LEU A 182 7.84 11.21 8.66
CA LEU A 182 6.54 10.54 8.43
C LEU A 182 6.18 9.54 9.56
N ARG A 183 6.39 9.95 10.80
CA ARG A 183 6.04 9.18 12.00
C ARG A 183 5.49 10.04 13.13
N GLY A 184 4.80 9.39 14.06
CA GLY A 184 4.34 10.03 15.29
C GLY A 184 5.48 10.45 16.24
N ASN A 185 5.12 11.07 17.37
CA ASN A 185 6.09 11.54 18.37
C ASN A 185 6.84 10.38 19.05
N LEU A 186 6.14 9.28 19.32
CA LEU A 186 6.73 8.07 19.87
C LEU A 186 7.09 7.10 18.74
N LEU A 187 8.18 6.38 18.93
CA LEU A 187 8.56 5.28 18.05
C LEU A 187 7.55 4.14 18.19
N VAL A 188 7.28 3.44 17.11
CA VAL A 188 6.57 2.17 17.15
C VAL A 188 7.61 1.05 17.14
N ASP A 189 7.61 0.24 18.20
CA ASP A 189 8.48 -0.92 18.34
C ASP A 189 7.73 -2.18 17.90
N GLY A 190 7.92 -2.61 16.65
CA GLY A 190 7.34 -3.85 16.13
C GLY A 190 7.85 -5.10 16.86
N SER A 191 9.04 -5.07 17.48
CA SER A 191 9.55 -6.22 18.21
C SER A 191 8.81 -6.50 19.53
N ASP A 192 7.98 -5.54 20.01
CA ASP A 192 7.11 -5.66 21.17
C ASP A 192 5.62 -5.84 20.76
N ALA A 193 5.37 -6.34 19.56
CA ALA A 193 4.02 -6.54 19.05
C ALA A 193 3.22 -7.54 19.90
N LEU A 194 1.93 -7.25 20.10
CA LEU A 194 0.98 -8.14 20.75
C LEU A 194 -0.02 -8.69 19.74
N PHE A 195 -0.35 -9.95 19.89
CA PHE A 195 -1.35 -10.64 19.08
C PHE A 195 -2.50 -11.09 19.97
N GLU A 196 -3.72 -10.86 19.53
CA GLU A 196 -4.91 -11.38 20.21
C GLU A 196 -4.99 -12.91 20.09
N SER A 197 -4.66 -13.45 18.91
CA SER A 197 -4.55 -14.90 18.72
C SER A 197 -3.27 -15.44 19.37
N PRO A 198 -3.34 -16.53 20.18
CA PRO A 198 -2.15 -17.17 20.72
C PRO A 198 -1.26 -17.81 19.65
N ALA A 199 -1.77 -18.04 18.43
CA ALA A 199 -0.99 -18.52 17.30
C ALA A 199 -0.11 -17.41 16.67
N ALA A 200 -0.32 -16.15 17.04
CA ALA A 200 0.43 -14.98 16.56
C ALA A 200 0.61 -15.01 15.03
N HIS A 201 1.86 -15.00 14.54
CA HIS A 201 2.17 -15.04 13.10
C HIS A 201 1.68 -16.34 12.40
N GLY A 202 1.48 -17.41 13.13
CA GLY A 202 1.00 -18.69 12.61
C GLY A 202 -0.53 -18.81 12.54
N HIS A 203 -1.27 -17.74 12.88
CA HIS A 203 -2.73 -17.76 12.71
C HIS A 203 -3.11 -17.97 11.25
N VAL A 204 -4.17 -18.77 11.02
CA VAL A 204 -4.70 -19.00 9.68
C VAL A 204 -5.83 -18.02 9.43
N ASP A 205 -5.58 -17.08 8.53
CA ASP A 205 -6.58 -16.12 8.07
C ASP A 205 -7.30 -16.67 6.83
N LEU A 206 -8.58 -16.39 6.70
CA LEU A 206 -9.44 -16.84 5.61
C LEU A 206 -10.07 -15.63 4.91
N ALA A 207 -10.20 -15.69 3.58
CA ALA A 207 -10.98 -14.73 2.84
C ALA A 207 -11.67 -15.37 1.64
N ALA A 208 -12.76 -14.74 1.21
CA ALA A 208 -13.46 -15.06 -0.03
C ALA A 208 -13.91 -13.76 -0.70
N ARG A 209 -13.85 -13.72 -2.04
CA ARG A 209 -14.35 -12.63 -2.84
C ARG A 209 -15.14 -13.18 -4.03
N TYR A 210 -16.37 -12.79 -4.14
CA TYR A 210 -17.18 -12.99 -5.34
C TYR A 210 -17.18 -11.71 -6.18
N SER A 211 -16.95 -11.81 -7.48
CA SER A 211 -17.03 -10.69 -8.42
C SER A 211 -17.78 -11.09 -9.68
N ASN A 212 -18.53 -10.14 -10.20
CA ASN A 212 -19.29 -10.30 -11.43
C ASN A 212 -19.53 -8.92 -12.07
N TYR A 213 -19.90 -8.92 -13.35
CA TYR A 213 -20.30 -7.72 -14.06
C TYR A 213 -21.73 -7.91 -14.63
N PHE A 214 -22.51 -6.84 -14.59
CA PHE A 214 -23.88 -6.79 -15.11
C PHE A 214 -24.02 -5.54 -15.97
N ALA A 215 -24.02 -5.71 -17.29
CA ALA A 215 -23.97 -4.60 -18.23
C ALA A 215 -22.77 -3.66 -17.92
N ASP A 216 -23.06 -2.43 -17.50
CA ASP A 216 -22.06 -1.39 -17.21
C ASP A 216 -21.68 -1.32 -15.72
N ILE A 217 -22.07 -2.31 -14.91
CA ILE A 217 -21.80 -2.38 -13.49
C ILE A 217 -20.85 -3.54 -13.20
N ASP A 218 -19.70 -3.24 -12.61
CA ASP A 218 -18.80 -4.20 -11.97
C ASP A 218 -19.05 -4.22 -10.48
N MET A 219 -19.22 -5.40 -9.91
CA MET A 219 -19.52 -5.57 -8.49
C MET A 219 -18.65 -6.67 -7.87
N SER A 220 -18.23 -6.45 -6.64
CA SER A 220 -17.65 -7.51 -5.82
C SER A 220 -18.14 -7.46 -4.36
N LEU A 221 -18.30 -8.65 -3.79
CA LEU A 221 -18.58 -8.89 -2.38
C LEU A 221 -17.42 -9.68 -1.79
N SER A 222 -16.96 -9.30 -0.62
CA SER A 222 -15.85 -9.97 0.06
C SER A 222 -16.15 -10.23 1.53
N VAL A 223 -15.52 -11.27 2.05
CA VAL A 223 -15.47 -11.55 3.49
C VAL A 223 -14.02 -11.90 3.84
N PHE A 224 -13.56 -11.39 4.98
CA PHE A 224 -12.26 -11.68 5.56
C PHE A 224 -12.46 -12.02 7.04
N HIS A 225 -11.77 -13.04 7.53
CA HIS A 225 -11.67 -13.36 8.94
C HIS A 225 -10.23 -13.71 9.28
N GLY A 226 -9.63 -12.97 10.23
CA GLY A 226 -8.24 -13.17 10.62
C GLY A 226 -7.61 -11.98 11.31
N THR A 227 -6.28 -11.95 11.30
CA THR A 227 -5.47 -10.92 11.93
C THR A 227 -5.56 -9.60 11.17
N SER A 228 -5.95 -8.53 11.85
CA SER A 228 -6.10 -7.20 11.25
C SER A 228 -4.80 -6.67 10.65
N ARG A 229 -4.89 -6.08 9.44
CA ARG A 229 -3.76 -5.36 8.79
C ARG A 229 -3.60 -3.94 9.35
N GLU A 230 -4.57 -3.45 10.10
CA GLU A 230 -4.51 -2.17 10.81
C GLU A 230 -4.27 -2.41 12.31
N PRO A 231 -3.01 -2.33 12.83
CA PRO A 231 -2.76 -2.54 14.24
C PRO A 231 -3.25 -1.35 15.07
N ARG A 232 -3.81 -1.63 16.24
CA ARG A 232 -3.94 -0.63 17.30
C ARG A 232 -2.57 -0.33 17.88
N LEU A 233 -2.33 0.91 18.29
CA LEU A 233 -1.07 1.30 18.93
C LEU A 233 -1.31 1.58 20.42
N SER A 234 -0.54 0.97 21.30
CA SER A 234 -0.57 1.24 22.74
C SER A 234 0.82 1.56 23.28
N LEU A 235 0.90 2.23 24.41
CA LEU A 235 2.19 2.42 25.08
C LEU A 235 2.78 1.08 25.53
N ASN A 236 4.10 0.93 25.34
CA ASN A 236 4.83 -0.18 25.93
C ASN A 236 4.87 -0.06 27.48
N ALA A 237 5.34 -1.09 28.17
CA ALA A 237 5.37 -1.12 29.64
C ALA A 237 6.21 0.00 30.27
N SER A 238 7.22 0.53 29.56
CA SER A 238 8.05 1.64 30.04
C SER A 238 7.47 3.03 29.70
N GLY A 239 6.42 3.12 28.91
CA GLY A 239 5.83 4.39 28.46
C GLY A 239 6.70 5.19 27.49
N THR A 240 7.73 4.57 26.88
CA THR A 240 8.73 5.25 26.05
C THR A 240 8.54 5.03 24.55
N ALA A 241 7.77 4.02 24.15
CA ALA A 241 7.46 3.67 22.78
C ALA A 241 6.02 3.16 22.66
N LEU A 242 5.53 3.14 21.44
CA LEU A 242 4.27 2.46 21.08
C LEU A 242 4.59 1.04 20.64
N ARG A 243 3.69 0.11 20.94
CA ARG A 243 3.70 -1.26 20.42
C ARG A 243 2.43 -1.53 19.63
N PRO A 244 2.51 -2.24 18.50
CA PRO A 244 1.35 -2.63 17.73
C PRO A 244 0.60 -3.77 18.43
N ILE A 245 -0.74 -3.73 18.37
CA ILE A 245 -1.64 -4.78 18.83
C ILE A 245 -2.46 -5.26 17.63
N TYR A 246 -2.30 -6.51 17.27
CA TYR A 246 -2.99 -7.15 16.14
C TYR A 246 -4.20 -7.92 16.63
N SER A 247 -5.38 -7.36 16.40
CA SER A 247 -6.67 -7.97 16.78
C SER A 247 -7.13 -8.97 15.71
N GLN A 248 -7.97 -9.91 16.12
CA GLN A 248 -8.73 -10.76 15.20
C GLN A 248 -9.99 -10.02 14.77
N ILE A 249 -10.23 -9.93 13.46
CA ILE A 249 -11.35 -9.22 12.90
C ILE A 249 -12.15 -10.08 11.93
N THR A 250 -13.40 -9.71 11.75
CA THR A 250 -14.23 -10.13 10.62
C THR A 250 -14.64 -8.89 9.84
N GLN A 251 -14.37 -8.89 8.54
CA GLN A 251 -14.78 -7.80 7.64
C GLN A 251 -15.63 -8.35 6.51
N VAL A 252 -16.73 -7.67 6.23
CA VAL A 252 -17.50 -7.84 5.00
C VAL A 252 -17.30 -6.60 4.15
N GLY A 253 -17.06 -6.75 2.86
CA GLY A 253 -16.78 -5.65 1.94
C GLY A 253 -17.66 -5.73 0.69
N LEU A 254 -18.02 -4.56 0.17
CA LEU A 254 -18.72 -4.33 -1.10
C LEU A 254 -17.92 -3.34 -1.93
N ALA A 255 -17.68 -3.65 -3.21
CA ALA A 255 -17.21 -2.65 -4.18
C ALA A 255 -18.13 -2.65 -5.39
N ILE A 256 -18.41 -1.46 -5.91
CA ILE A 256 -19.22 -1.25 -7.13
C ILE A 256 -18.53 -0.19 -7.99
N GLN A 257 -18.44 -0.48 -9.29
CA GLN A 257 -18.13 0.51 -10.32
C GLN A 257 -19.27 0.53 -11.32
N TYR A 258 -19.68 1.72 -11.74
CA TYR A 258 -20.69 1.92 -12.78
C TYR A 258 -20.19 2.91 -13.81
N THR A 259 -20.06 2.47 -15.05
CA THR A 259 -19.63 3.29 -16.18
C THR A 259 -20.85 3.83 -16.91
N SER A 260 -20.92 5.14 -17.10
CA SER A 260 -22.00 5.79 -17.86
C SER A 260 -21.45 6.93 -18.71
N GLY A 261 -21.22 6.68 -19.99
CA GLY A 261 -20.58 7.62 -20.89
C GLY A 261 -19.17 7.99 -20.44
N ALA A 262 -18.96 9.26 -20.12
CA ALA A 262 -17.68 9.76 -19.62
C ALA A 262 -17.54 9.71 -18.09
N SER A 263 -18.56 9.19 -17.39
CA SER A 263 -18.58 9.13 -15.93
C SER A 263 -18.30 7.72 -15.43
N LEU A 264 -17.43 7.58 -14.46
CA LEU A 264 -17.17 6.35 -13.70
C LEU A 264 -17.53 6.60 -12.23
N TRP A 265 -18.61 5.96 -11.77
CA TRP A 265 -19.05 5.98 -10.38
C TRP A 265 -18.40 4.85 -9.61
N LYS A 266 -17.91 5.14 -8.42
CA LYS A 266 -17.17 4.22 -7.57
C LYS A 266 -17.77 4.19 -6.17
N LEU A 267 -17.84 3.01 -5.57
CA LEU A 267 -18.31 2.82 -4.19
C LEU A 267 -17.58 1.65 -3.54
N GLU A 268 -17.05 1.89 -2.37
CA GLU A 268 -16.59 0.86 -1.45
C GLU A 268 -17.29 1.02 -0.10
N ALA A 269 -17.70 -0.08 0.49
CA ALA A 269 -18.27 -0.10 1.83
C ALA A 269 -17.78 -1.33 2.59
N ILE A 270 -17.49 -1.17 3.87
CA ILE A 270 -17.14 -2.26 4.78
C ILE A 270 -17.97 -2.22 6.06
N GLY A 271 -18.29 -3.42 6.57
CA GLY A 271 -18.65 -3.63 7.96
C GLY A 271 -17.55 -4.44 8.62
N ARG A 272 -16.98 -3.96 9.74
CA ARG A 272 -15.87 -4.62 10.44
C ARG A 272 -16.20 -4.79 11.92
N ASP A 273 -15.98 -6.00 12.42
CA ASP A 273 -16.07 -6.39 13.84
C ASP A 273 -14.74 -7.00 14.28
N GLY A 274 -14.48 -7.08 15.59
CA GLY A 274 -13.27 -7.65 16.18
C GLY A 274 -12.42 -6.63 16.95
N TYR A 275 -12.84 -5.35 16.93
CA TYR A 275 -12.42 -4.38 17.94
C TYR A 275 -13.48 -4.34 19.05
N ARG A 276 -13.37 -3.38 19.98
CA ARG A 276 -14.36 -3.27 21.06
C ARG A 276 -15.80 -3.14 20.54
N ASP A 277 -15.95 -2.40 19.46
CA ASP A 277 -17.24 -2.11 18.82
C ASP A 277 -17.11 -2.35 17.30
N ALA A 278 -18.17 -2.88 16.69
CA ALA A 278 -18.26 -2.98 15.25
C ALA A 278 -18.49 -1.60 14.62
N PHE A 279 -17.98 -1.37 13.42
CA PHE A 279 -18.18 -0.13 12.68
C PHE A 279 -18.42 -0.38 11.20
N VAL A 280 -18.95 0.65 10.54
CA VAL A 280 -19.12 0.71 9.08
C VAL A 280 -18.28 1.87 8.55
N ALA A 281 -17.62 1.67 7.42
CA ALA A 281 -16.97 2.74 6.67
C ALA A 281 -17.41 2.67 5.20
N VAL A 282 -17.47 3.84 4.56
CA VAL A 282 -17.88 3.99 3.17
C VAL A 282 -16.96 4.98 2.48
N SER A 283 -16.57 4.67 1.25
CA SER A 283 -15.85 5.57 0.34
C SER A 283 -16.56 5.51 -1.01
N GLY A 284 -16.90 6.65 -1.60
CA GLY A 284 -17.54 6.63 -2.90
C GLY A 284 -17.52 7.97 -3.60
N GLY A 285 -17.61 7.95 -4.92
CA GLY A 285 -17.51 9.16 -5.71
C GLY A 285 -17.68 8.94 -7.20
N VAL A 286 -17.18 9.90 -7.95
CA VAL A 286 -17.29 9.92 -9.41
C VAL A 286 -16.01 10.48 -10.03
N GLU A 287 -15.58 9.88 -11.13
CA GLU A 287 -14.61 10.43 -12.07
C GLU A 287 -15.33 10.78 -13.37
N TYR A 288 -15.13 12.00 -13.87
CA TYR A 288 -15.68 12.46 -15.13
C TYR A 288 -14.55 12.83 -16.08
N THR A 289 -14.46 12.16 -17.23
CA THR A 289 -13.37 12.33 -18.19
C THR A 289 -13.77 13.29 -19.30
N LEU A 290 -13.01 14.37 -19.45
CA LEU A 290 -13.01 15.28 -20.59
C LEU A 290 -11.94 14.81 -21.58
N TYR A 291 -12.39 14.22 -22.68
CA TYR A 291 -11.49 13.69 -23.70
C TYR A 291 -10.94 14.80 -24.59
N GLN A 292 -9.67 14.67 -25.00
CA GLN A 292 -9.01 15.50 -26.01
C GLN A 292 -9.14 17.01 -25.71
N ILE A 293 -8.85 17.41 -24.47
CA ILE A 293 -8.96 18.80 -24.03
C ILE A 293 -8.10 19.73 -24.93
N ALA A 294 -8.62 20.90 -25.24
CA ALA A 294 -7.97 21.89 -26.10
C ALA A 294 -7.50 21.33 -27.45
N GLU A 295 -8.25 20.41 -28.06
CA GLU A 295 -7.95 19.78 -29.36
C GLU A 295 -6.59 19.04 -29.37
N SER A 296 -6.14 18.57 -28.20
CA SER A 296 -4.91 17.80 -28.01
C SER A 296 -5.21 16.31 -27.81
N ASN A 297 -4.19 15.47 -27.62
CA ASN A 297 -4.34 14.09 -27.22
C ASN A 297 -4.56 13.92 -25.71
N TRP A 298 -4.65 15.00 -24.95
CA TRP A 298 -4.72 14.96 -23.50
C TRP A 298 -6.16 14.74 -23.01
N ASP A 299 -6.33 13.82 -22.09
CA ASP A 299 -7.59 13.62 -21.38
C ASP A 299 -7.46 14.16 -19.95
N LEU A 300 -8.54 14.79 -19.47
CA LEU A 300 -8.64 15.31 -18.10
C LEU A 300 -9.77 14.60 -17.36
N GLY A 301 -9.44 13.78 -16.39
CA GLY A 301 -10.35 13.22 -15.41
C GLY A 301 -10.54 14.18 -14.22
N LEU A 302 -11.75 14.51 -13.88
CA LEU A 302 -12.12 15.25 -12.67
C LEU A 302 -12.70 14.26 -11.66
N LEU A 303 -12.12 14.21 -10.45
CA LEU A 303 -12.46 13.25 -9.41
C LEU A 303 -13.06 13.95 -8.20
N ALA A 304 -14.10 13.35 -7.63
CA ALA A 304 -14.65 13.73 -6.34
C ALA A 304 -15.10 12.48 -5.58
N GLU A 305 -14.63 12.29 -4.34
CA GLU A 305 -15.00 11.18 -3.47
C GLU A 305 -15.33 11.68 -2.07
N PHE A 306 -16.29 11.06 -1.41
CA PHE A 306 -16.60 11.28 0.00
C PHE A 306 -16.27 10.03 0.81
N HIS A 307 -15.65 10.24 1.97
CA HIS A 307 -15.29 9.20 2.92
C HIS A 307 -16.07 9.38 4.22
N TYR A 308 -16.53 8.27 4.75
CA TYR A 308 -17.11 8.17 6.09
C TYR A 308 -16.51 6.97 6.81
N ASP A 309 -16.08 7.17 8.06
CA ASP A 309 -15.56 6.07 8.89
C ASP A 309 -16.17 6.15 10.30
N GLY A 310 -17.08 5.23 10.59
CA GLY A 310 -17.84 5.23 11.85
C GLY A 310 -17.03 4.89 13.10
N ARG A 311 -15.75 4.47 12.97
CA ARG A 311 -14.89 4.17 14.14
C ARG A 311 -14.56 5.41 14.97
N GLU A 312 -14.47 6.58 14.36
CA GLU A 312 -14.19 7.85 15.03
C GLU A 312 -15.34 8.29 15.96
N SER A 313 -16.59 8.09 15.53
CA SER A 313 -17.77 8.41 16.34
C SER A 313 -17.84 7.59 17.63
N ILE A 314 -17.30 6.36 17.62
CA ILE A 314 -17.22 5.47 18.77
C ILE A 314 -16.13 5.94 19.74
N LEU A 315 -15.00 6.41 19.23
CA LEU A 315 -13.91 6.95 20.06
C LEU A 315 -14.31 8.20 20.86
N PHE A 316 -15.20 9.01 20.29
CA PHE A 316 -15.62 10.28 20.91
C PHE A 316 -16.87 10.17 21.80
N ALA A 317 -17.66 9.12 21.70
CA ALA A 317 -18.85 8.92 22.53
C ALA A 317 -18.55 8.69 24.02
N GLY A 318 -17.33 8.35 24.40
CA GLY A 318 -16.92 8.04 25.78
C GLY A 318 -15.71 8.80 26.35
N SER A 319 -15.03 9.64 25.59
CA SER A 319 -13.87 10.38 26.05
C SER A 319 -14.09 11.89 25.96
N SER A 320 -14.11 12.55 27.08
CA SER A 320 -13.89 14.00 27.13
C SER A 320 -12.57 14.29 26.43
N ARG A 321 -12.61 15.07 25.35
CA ARG A 321 -11.50 15.57 24.53
C ARG A 321 -10.35 16.10 25.40
N ALA A 322 -9.50 15.25 25.91
CA ALA A 322 -8.33 15.67 26.66
C ALA A 322 -7.11 14.88 26.19
N SER A 323 -6.23 15.60 25.54
CA SER A 323 -4.82 15.28 25.36
C SER A 323 -4.47 14.32 24.20
N ALA A 324 -3.49 14.75 23.39
CA ALA A 324 -2.79 13.99 22.36
C ALA A 324 -2.01 12.74 22.87
N ALA A 325 -2.44 12.14 23.97
CA ALA A 325 -2.00 10.84 24.44
C ALA A 325 -2.91 9.79 23.80
N VAL A 326 -2.31 8.89 23.02
CA VAL A 326 -2.98 7.67 22.56
C VAL A 326 -3.61 7.01 23.79
N PRO A 327 -4.94 6.81 23.85
CA PRO A 327 -5.56 6.14 24.99
C PRO A 327 -4.92 4.75 25.14
N LEU A 328 -4.65 4.34 26.38
CA LEU A 328 -4.06 3.01 26.68
C LEU A 328 -4.89 1.85 26.08
N GLU A 329 -6.15 2.11 25.74
CA GLU A 329 -7.10 1.15 25.12
C GLU A 329 -7.90 1.85 24.02
N ALA A 330 -7.22 2.27 22.91
CA ALA A 330 -7.97 2.71 21.76
C ALA A 330 -8.83 1.54 21.24
N PRO A 331 -10.16 1.70 21.13
CA PRO A 331 -11.06 0.59 20.77
C PRO A 331 -10.89 0.11 19.33
N ALA A 332 -10.39 0.97 18.46
CA ALA A 332 -10.06 0.68 17.07
C ALA A 332 -8.78 1.41 16.63
N PRO A 333 -8.12 1.03 15.52
CA PRO A 333 -7.00 1.80 14.97
C PRO A 333 -7.44 3.22 14.61
N LEU A 334 -6.55 4.19 14.82
CA LEU A 334 -6.78 5.55 14.36
C LEU A 334 -6.78 5.61 12.84
N THR A 335 -7.66 6.42 12.27
CA THR A 335 -7.71 6.72 10.84
C THR A 335 -7.63 8.23 10.61
N PRO A 336 -6.99 8.72 9.54
CA PRO A 336 -7.11 10.13 9.15
C PRO A 336 -8.42 10.44 8.40
N TYR A 337 -9.25 9.43 8.16
CA TYR A 337 -10.51 9.55 7.43
C TYR A 337 -11.67 9.29 8.37
N ASP A 338 -12.42 10.33 8.73
CA ASP A 338 -13.66 10.23 9.48
C ASP A 338 -14.84 10.71 8.61
N GLU A 339 -14.90 12.00 8.29
CA GLU A 339 -15.80 12.60 7.31
C GLU A 339 -14.97 13.51 6.41
N ASP A 340 -14.53 12.98 5.27
CA ASP A 340 -13.57 13.63 4.38
C ASP A 340 -14.11 13.76 2.96
N LEU A 341 -13.73 14.86 2.30
CA LEU A 341 -13.98 15.09 0.87
C LEU A 341 -12.65 15.02 0.12
N PHE A 342 -12.52 14.09 -0.83
CA PHE A 342 -11.47 14.11 -1.82
C PHE A 342 -11.92 14.85 -3.07
N ILE A 343 -11.07 15.77 -3.58
CA ILE A 343 -11.21 16.42 -4.88
C ILE A 343 -9.88 16.29 -5.60
N GLY A 344 -9.91 15.81 -6.84
CA GLY A 344 -8.70 15.57 -7.62
C GLY A 344 -8.89 15.76 -9.11
N ALA A 345 -7.76 15.75 -9.82
CA ALA A 345 -7.71 15.77 -11.26
C ALA A 345 -6.59 14.84 -11.77
N ARG A 346 -6.91 14.06 -12.79
CA ARG A 346 -5.99 13.19 -13.51
C ARG A 346 -5.80 13.70 -14.92
N LEU A 347 -4.57 13.90 -15.33
CA LEU A 347 -4.21 14.33 -16.68
C LEU A 347 -3.41 13.21 -17.35
N ALA A 348 -3.93 12.68 -18.45
CA ALA A 348 -3.27 11.65 -19.25
C ALA A 348 -2.91 12.24 -20.63
N ALA A 349 -1.63 12.17 -21.00
CA ALA A 349 -1.16 12.72 -22.28
C ALA A 349 -1.49 11.83 -23.48
N ASN A 350 -1.83 10.55 -23.25
CA ASN A 350 -2.05 9.54 -24.28
C ASN A 350 -0.89 9.47 -25.30
N ASP A 351 0.33 9.68 -24.79
CA ASP A 351 1.57 9.64 -25.56
C ASP A 351 2.27 8.27 -25.41
N MET A 352 3.26 7.99 -26.25
CA MET A 352 4.04 6.74 -26.21
C MET A 352 4.88 6.60 -24.94
N GLN A 353 5.01 7.65 -24.17
CA GLN A 353 5.79 7.71 -22.93
C GLN A 353 4.91 7.50 -21.69
N ASP A 354 3.63 7.21 -21.85
CA ASP A 354 2.67 7.00 -20.75
C ASP A 354 2.69 8.15 -19.73
N THR A 355 2.73 9.39 -20.23
CA THR A 355 2.77 10.57 -19.36
C THR A 355 1.44 10.75 -18.64
N ALA A 356 1.45 10.66 -17.32
CA ALA A 356 0.28 10.85 -16.47
C ALA A 356 0.62 11.74 -15.27
N ILE A 357 -0.35 12.54 -14.86
CA ILE A 357 -0.27 13.38 -13.65
C ILE A 357 -1.59 13.22 -12.91
N LEU A 358 -1.52 12.90 -11.63
CA LEU A 358 -2.65 12.89 -10.71
C LEU A 358 -2.37 13.87 -9.58
N GLY A 359 -3.32 14.69 -9.22
CA GLY A 359 -3.21 15.57 -8.08
C GLY A 359 -4.55 15.79 -7.40
N GLY A 360 -4.53 15.97 -6.09
CA GLY A 360 -5.75 16.14 -5.33
C GLY A 360 -5.54 16.59 -3.89
N ALA A 361 -6.64 16.73 -3.20
CA ALA A 361 -6.71 17.07 -1.78
C ALA A 361 -7.77 16.23 -1.09
N VAL A 362 -7.42 15.63 0.04
CA VAL A 362 -8.36 15.07 1.01
C VAL A 362 -8.54 16.11 2.11
N ILE A 363 -9.76 16.51 2.36
CA ILE A 363 -10.14 17.61 3.24
C ILE A 363 -11.12 17.07 4.30
N ASP A 364 -10.73 17.12 5.56
CA ASP A 364 -11.60 16.87 6.70
C ASP A 364 -12.67 17.95 6.75
N VAL A 365 -13.95 17.57 6.58
CA VAL A 365 -15.08 18.53 6.54
C VAL A 365 -15.43 19.08 7.91
N ASN A 366 -14.95 18.48 9.00
CA ASN A 366 -15.23 18.90 10.38
C ASN A 366 -14.28 19.99 10.85
N ASP A 367 -12.98 19.92 10.51
CA ASP A 367 -11.98 20.84 11.03
C ASP A 367 -11.16 21.56 9.94
N GLY A 368 -11.33 21.19 8.67
CA GLY A 368 -10.64 21.79 7.52
C GLY A 368 -9.17 21.42 7.42
N SER A 369 -8.70 20.42 8.16
CA SER A 369 -7.37 19.84 7.97
C SER A 369 -7.29 19.17 6.60
N ALA A 370 -6.18 19.33 5.88
CA ALA A 370 -6.09 18.75 4.55
C ALA A 370 -4.72 18.15 4.27
N SER A 371 -4.75 17.05 3.49
CA SER A 371 -3.61 16.43 2.84
C SER A 371 -3.72 16.65 1.34
N LEU A 372 -2.70 17.28 0.74
CA LEU A 372 -2.61 17.44 -0.70
C LEU A 372 -1.56 16.47 -1.24
N PHE A 373 -1.80 15.95 -2.44
CA PHE A 373 -0.81 15.14 -3.13
C PHE A 373 -0.74 15.48 -4.61
N ILE A 374 0.41 15.17 -5.20
CA ILE A 374 0.65 15.18 -6.64
C ILE A 374 1.55 14.01 -6.97
N GLU A 375 1.19 13.29 -8.01
CA GLU A 375 1.95 12.18 -8.56
C GLU A 375 2.06 12.38 -10.07
N ALA A 376 3.24 12.16 -10.61
CA ALA A 376 3.47 12.24 -12.04
C ALA A 376 4.45 11.14 -12.45
N GLU A 377 4.18 10.55 -13.60
CA GLU A 377 5.02 9.53 -14.17
C GLU A 377 5.23 9.75 -15.66
N ARG A 378 6.43 9.41 -16.14
CA ARG A 378 6.77 9.43 -17.56
C ARG A 378 7.89 8.45 -17.86
N ARG A 379 7.77 7.70 -18.96
CA ARG A 379 8.89 6.97 -19.56
C ARG A 379 9.86 7.92 -20.26
N LEU A 380 11.14 7.70 -20.05
CA LEU A 380 12.25 8.42 -20.68
C LEU A 380 13.00 7.45 -21.60
N GLY A 381 12.62 7.43 -22.88
CA GLY A 381 13.12 6.45 -23.85
C GLY A 381 12.48 5.06 -23.62
N GLN A 382 13.29 3.99 -23.82
CA GLN A 382 12.78 2.61 -23.75
C GLN A 382 12.86 2.01 -22.34
N ASP A 383 13.90 2.37 -21.58
CA ASP A 383 14.30 1.62 -20.38
C ASP A 383 14.30 2.48 -19.12
N TRP A 384 13.90 3.74 -19.17
CA TRP A 384 13.91 4.60 -17.99
C TRP A 384 12.50 5.09 -17.66
N THR A 385 12.23 5.23 -16.37
CA THR A 385 11.00 5.86 -15.86
C THR A 385 11.38 6.98 -14.89
N ALA A 386 10.73 8.13 -15.03
CA ALA A 386 10.81 9.23 -14.07
C ALA A 386 9.48 9.35 -13.33
N GLN A 387 9.53 9.40 -12.01
CA GLN A 387 8.38 9.55 -11.13
C GLN A 387 8.60 10.75 -10.21
N LEU A 388 7.57 11.56 -10.06
CA LEU A 388 7.51 12.66 -9.10
C LEU A 388 6.33 12.42 -8.17
N GLU A 389 6.56 12.50 -6.87
CA GLU A 389 5.53 12.42 -5.84
C GLU A 389 5.66 13.61 -4.90
N GLY A 390 4.57 14.26 -4.55
CA GLY A 390 4.52 15.29 -3.52
C GLY A 390 3.36 15.05 -2.56
N ARG A 391 3.61 15.23 -1.25
CA ARG A 391 2.57 15.23 -0.21
C ARG A 391 2.76 16.40 0.71
N PHE A 392 1.67 17.10 1.00
CA PHE A 392 1.71 18.32 1.80
C PHE A 392 0.53 18.33 2.77
N PHE A 393 0.79 18.79 4.00
CA PHE A 393 -0.19 18.88 5.06
C PHE A 393 -0.46 20.36 5.34
N VAL A 394 -1.71 20.80 5.14
CA VAL A 394 -2.11 22.20 5.27
C VAL A 394 -3.27 22.34 6.25
N ASN A 395 -3.35 23.49 6.91
CA ASN A 395 -4.40 23.84 7.88
C ASN A 395 -4.64 22.76 8.98
N VAL A 396 -3.59 22.00 9.33
CA VAL A 396 -3.72 20.82 10.19
C VAL A 396 -4.03 21.23 11.62
N ASN A 397 -5.20 20.88 12.09
CA ASN A 397 -5.63 21.06 13.48
C ASN A 397 -4.76 20.20 14.42
N SER A 398 -4.44 20.74 15.60
CA SER A 398 -3.60 20.04 16.58
C SER A 398 -4.23 18.76 17.15
N ARG A 399 -5.55 18.59 16.99
CA ARG A 399 -6.30 17.42 17.43
C ARG A 399 -6.50 16.39 16.32
N ASN A 400 -6.27 16.78 15.06
CA ASN A 400 -6.37 15.88 13.92
C ASN A 400 -5.25 14.84 13.94
N THR A 401 -5.51 13.64 13.43
CA THR A 401 -4.52 12.55 13.30
C THR A 401 -3.30 12.97 12.46
N LEU A 402 -3.51 13.82 11.46
CA LEU A 402 -2.46 14.39 10.63
C LEU A 402 -1.52 15.37 11.37
N SER A 403 -1.84 15.76 12.60
CA SER A 403 -1.04 16.73 13.37
C SER A 403 0.41 16.28 13.58
N SER A 404 0.66 14.98 13.60
CA SER A 404 2.00 14.41 13.67
C SER A 404 2.84 14.68 12.42
N PHE A 405 2.22 14.86 11.26
CA PHE A 405 2.85 14.99 9.95
C PHE A 405 2.91 16.43 9.42
N LYS A 406 2.39 17.42 10.14
CA LYS A 406 2.25 18.82 9.67
C LYS A 406 3.54 19.49 9.17
N ASN A 407 4.71 19.00 9.56
CA ASN A 407 6.02 19.45 9.09
C ASN A 407 6.66 18.48 8.10
N ASP A 408 6.02 17.37 7.81
CA ASP A 408 6.58 16.28 7.01
C ASP A 408 6.11 16.28 5.54
N GLY A 409 5.64 17.45 5.06
CA GLY A 409 5.39 17.63 3.63
C GLY A 409 6.69 17.50 2.83
N PHE A 410 6.63 16.74 1.73
CA PHE A 410 7.80 16.38 0.93
C PHE A 410 7.52 16.40 -0.57
N LEU A 411 8.61 16.40 -1.33
CA LEU A 411 8.65 16.14 -2.76
C LEU A 411 9.70 15.05 -3.00
N THR A 412 9.33 14.00 -3.72
CA THR A 412 10.19 12.88 -4.12
C THR A 412 10.38 12.87 -5.62
N LEU A 413 11.62 12.74 -6.08
CA LEU A 413 11.94 12.39 -7.46
C LEU A 413 12.60 11.03 -7.48
N ARG A 414 12.08 10.12 -8.32
CA ARG A 414 12.65 8.79 -8.56
C ARG A 414 12.93 8.62 -10.03
N ILE A 415 14.13 8.15 -10.35
CA ILE A 415 14.52 7.75 -11.70
C ILE A 415 14.89 6.27 -11.64
N THR A 416 14.24 5.47 -12.47
CA THR A 416 14.41 4.01 -12.51
C THR A 416 14.90 3.57 -13.87
N LYS A 417 15.94 2.74 -13.90
CA LYS A 417 16.44 2.03 -15.08
C LYS A 417 15.91 0.61 -15.04
N HIS A 418 15.30 0.18 -16.14
CA HIS A 418 14.85 -1.21 -16.36
C HIS A 418 15.83 -1.95 -17.26
N PHE A 419 16.05 -3.26 -17.03
CA PHE A 419 17.00 -4.13 -17.72
C PHE A 419 16.31 -5.41 -18.22
#